data_2dac8aa7a66c68c06497881f0940eff5
#
_entry.id   2dac8aa7a66c68c06497881f0940eff5
#
_cell.length_a   1.000
_cell.length_b   1.000
_cell.length_c   1.000
_cell.angle_alpha   90.00
_cell.angle_beta   90.00
_cell.angle_gamma   90.00
#
_symmetry.space_group_name_H-M   'P 1'
#
loop_
_entity.id
_entity.type
_entity.pdbx_description
1 polymer ?
#
loop_
_entity_poly.entity_id
_entity_poly.type
_entity_poly.pdbx_seq_one_letter_code
_entity_poly.pdbx_strand_id
1 'polypeptide(L)' 'MTTERTVFKMYVKGACPFCVKARDHIINEVNASLHTIDVTDQPDLHELIIADTNHKTVPAIFIGDEFLGGFDDLMK' A
#
# COMPACT_ATOMS: atom_id res chain seq x y z
N MET A 1 20.15 20.47 -4.29
CA MET A 1 19.22 19.57 -4.86
C MET A 1 18.83 18.47 -3.90
N THR A 2 17.58 18.26 -3.75
CA THR A 2 17.09 17.27 -2.81
C THR A 2 16.90 15.93 -3.50
N THR A 3 17.49 14.91 -2.94
CA THR A 3 17.22 13.56 -3.39
C THR A 3 16.01 13.09 -2.64
N GLU A 4 14.91 12.99 -3.33
CA GLU A 4 13.69 12.53 -2.69
C GLU A 4 13.57 11.03 -2.85
N ARG A 5 13.35 10.38 -1.72
CA ARG A 5 13.06 8.97 -1.74
C ARG A 5 11.61 8.78 -2.11
N THR A 6 11.36 7.77 -2.95
CA THR A 6 10.01 7.36 -3.20
C THR A 6 9.41 6.80 -1.92
N VAL A 7 8.28 7.34 -1.52
CA VAL A 7 7.59 6.89 -0.32
C VAL A 7 6.33 6.15 -0.74
N PHE A 8 6.26 4.89 -0.38
CA PHE A 8 5.09 4.06 -0.60
C PHE A 8 4.20 4.09 0.63
N LYS A 9 2.90 4.09 0.41
CA LYS A 9 1.92 3.99 1.47
C LYS A 9 1.04 2.79 1.17
N MET A 10 0.82 1.94 2.15
CA MET A 10 0.06 0.72 1.93
C MET A 10 -0.96 0.54 3.04
N TYR A 11 -2.22 0.39 2.64
CA TYR A 11 -3.30 0.08 3.57
C TYR A 11 -3.45 -1.43 3.64
N VAL A 12 -3.41 -1.96 4.85
CA VAL A 12 -3.37 -3.40 5.08
C VAL A 12 -4.43 -3.82 6.10
N LYS A 13 -4.69 -5.11 6.14
CA LYS A 13 -5.49 -5.72 7.20
C LYS A 13 -4.69 -6.86 7.81
N GLY A 14 -4.88 -7.05 9.10
CA GLY A 14 -4.29 -8.07 9.94
C GLY A 14 -3.50 -9.17 9.21
N ALA A 15 -4.00 -10.40 9.23
CA ALA A 15 -3.31 -11.51 8.60
C ALA A 15 -3.56 -11.52 7.09
N CYS A 16 -2.71 -10.85 6.34
CA CYS A 16 -2.82 -10.76 4.90
C CYS A 16 -1.49 -11.17 4.25
N PRO A 17 -1.41 -12.36 3.66
CA PRO A 17 -0.16 -12.82 3.04
C PRO A 17 0.33 -11.92 1.92
N PHE A 18 -0.59 -11.38 1.12
CA PHE A 18 -0.20 -10.48 0.03
C PHE A 18 0.32 -9.15 0.56
N CYS A 19 -0.18 -8.70 1.71
CA CYS A 19 0.35 -7.49 2.34
C CYS A 19 1.80 -7.70 2.76
N VAL A 20 2.12 -8.86 3.33
CA VAL A 20 3.49 -9.19 3.73
C VAL A 20 4.39 -9.26 2.50
N LYS A 21 3.93 -9.92 1.45
CA LYS A 21 4.73 -10.04 0.22
C LYS A 21 4.97 -8.67 -0.42
N ALA A 22 3.95 -7.82 -0.44
CA ALA A 22 4.10 -6.49 -1.00
C ALA A 22 5.09 -5.66 -0.18
N ARG A 23 5.00 -5.74 1.13
CA ARG A 23 5.93 -5.03 2.01
C ARG A 23 7.36 -5.47 1.77
N ASP A 24 7.59 -6.78 1.73
CA ASP A 24 8.93 -7.30 1.53
C ASP A 24 9.48 -6.88 0.17
N HIS A 25 8.65 -6.89 -0.85
CA HIS A 25 9.08 -6.46 -2.17
C HIS A 25 9.48 -4.99 -2.19
N ILE A 26 8.67 -4.13 -1.59
CA ILE A 26 8.96 -2.70 -1.57
C ILE A 26 10.25 -2.40 -0.81
N ILE A 27 10.43 -3.04 0.33
CA ILE A 27 11.59 -2.78 1.16
C ILE A 27 12.87 -3.37 0.56
N ASN A 28 12.81 -4.60 0.08
CA ASN A 28 13.99 -5.33 -0.34
C ASN A 28 14.33 -5.18 -1.82
N GLU A 29 13.33 -5.14 -2.69
CA GLU A 29 13.57 -5.08 -4.13
C GLU A 29 13.52 -3.67 -4.67
N VAL A 30 12.52 -2.89 -4.26
CA VAL A 30 12.40 -1.51 -4.70
C VAL A 30 13.32 -0.61 -3.87
N ASN A 31 13.60 -1.01 -2.65
CA ASN A 31 14.46 -0.27 -1.73
C ASN A 31 13.90 1.13 -1.45
N ALA A 32 12.60 1.22 -1.26
CA ALA A 32 11.91 2.47 -1.00
C ALA A 32 11.42 2.53 0.44
N SER A 33 11.09 3.72 0.90
CA SER A 33 10.45 3.90 2.20
C SER A 33 9.01 3.44 2.12
N LEU A 34 8.50 2.84 3.19
CA LEU A 34 7.15 2.32 3.22
C LEU A 34 6.44 2.70 4.52
N HIS A 35 5.24 3.24 4.37
CA HIS A 35 4.31 3.48 5.47
C HIS A 35 3.18 2.48 5.37
N THR A 36 2.98 1.70 6.40
CA THR A 36 1.83 0.77 6.44
C THR A 36 0.78 1.30 7.39
N ILE A 37 -0.47 1.21 6.97
CA ILE A 37 -1.61 1.65 7.77
C ILE A 37 -2.57 0.48 7.88
N ASP A 38 -2.73 -0.04 9.09
CA ASP A 38 -3.63 -1.16 9.32
C ASP A 38 -5.05 -0.64 9.49
N VAL A 39 -5.96 -1.11 8.64
CA VAL A 39 -7.36 -0.68 8.67
C VAL A 39 -8.29 -1.72 9.29
N THR A 40 -7.73 -2.73 9.95
CA THR A 40 -8.53 -3.78 10.58
C THR A 40 -9.58 -3.20 11.52
N ASP A 41 -9.18 -2.25 12.35
CA ASP A 41 -10.07 -1.60 13.31
C ASP A 41 -10.58 -0.25 12.83
N GLN A 42 -10.43 0.03 11.54
CA GLN A 42 -10.82 1.32 10.95
C GLN A 42 -11.66 1.11 9.70
N PRO A 43 -12.87 0.53 9.84
CA PRO A 43 -13.70 0.24 8.67
C PRO A 43 -14.09 1.50 7.89
N ASP A 44 -14.27 2.62 8.58
CA ASP A 44 -14.62 3.87 7.90
C ASP A 44 -13.49 4.34 7.01
N LEU A 45 -12.26 4.23 7.48
CA LEU A 45 -11.10 4.58 6.67
C LEU A 45 -10.98 3.66 5.46
N HIS A 46 -11.21 2.36 5.65
CA HIS A 46 -11.16 1.40 4.55
C HIS A 46 -12.22 1.73 3.51
N GLU A 47 -13.42 2.09 3.95
CA GLU A 47 -14.48 2.48 3.01
C GLU A 47 -14.11 3.73 2.21
N LEU A 48 -13.46 4.69 2.84
CA LEU A 48 -12.99 5.89 2.13
C LEU A 48 -11.97 5.52 1.05
N ILE A 49 -11.07 4.61 1.36
CA ILE A 49 -10.07 4.16 0.38
C ILE A 49 -10.75 3.44 -0.78
N ILE A 50 -11.71 2.59 -0.49
CA ILE A 50 -12.46 1.88 -1.53
C ILE A 50 -13.19 2.89 -2.43
N ALA A 51 -13.84 3.88 -1.83
CA ALA A 51 -14.57 4.89 -2.58
C ALA A 51 -13.66 5.72 -3.47
N ASP A 52 -12.46 6.04 -2.97
CA ASP A 52 -11.51 6.87 -3.68
C ASP A 52 -10.80 6.12 -4.80
N THR A 53 -10.52 4.85 -4.62
CA THR A 53 -9.70 4.07 -5.54
C THR A 53 -10.47 3.02 -6.32
N ASN A 54 -11.68 2.71 -5.90
CA ASN A 54 -12.48 1.61 -6.43
C ASN A 54 -11.76 0.25 -6.28
N HIS A 55 -10.86 0.15 -5.31
CA HIS A 55 -10.09 -1.06 -5.04
C HIS A 55 -10.54 -1.64 -3.70
N LYS A 56 -11.17 -2.79 -3.74
CA LYS A 56 -11.87 -3.35 -2.57
C LYS A 56 -11.05 -4.27 -1.71
N THR A 57 -9.86 -4.64 -2.17
CA THR A 57 -9.03 -5.61 -1.46
C THR A 57 -7.81 -4.94 -0.86
N VAL A 58 -7.12 -5.65 0.01
CA VAL A 58 -5.82 -5.23 0.53
C VAL A 58 -4.74 -6.15 -0.04
N PRO A 59 -3.54 -5.66 -0.22
CA PRO A 59 -3.07 -4.31 0.09
C PRO A 59 -3.57 -3.28 -0.93
N ALA A 60 -3.78 -2.04 -0.48
CA ALA A 60 -4.03 -0.91 -1.35
C ALA A 60 -2.79 -0.04 -1.29
N ILE A 61 -2.08 0.08 -2.39
CA ILE A 61 -0.73 0.64 -2.44
C ILE A 61 -0.73 1.98 -3.16
N PHE A 62 -0.12 2.97 -2.52
CA PHE A 62 0.04 4.30 -3.08
C PHE A 62 1.53 4.63 -3.21
N ILE A 63 1.86 5.38 -4.24
CA ILE A 63 3.18 5.98 -4.38
C ILE A 63 2.98 7.48 -4.18
N GLY A 64 3.42 8.00 -3.04
CA GLY A 64 3.07 9.35 -2.66
C GLY A 64 1.56 9.47 -2.56
N ASP A 65 0.97 10.34 -3.37
CA ASP A 65 -0.47 10.55 -3.38
C ASP A 65 -1.18 9.79 -4.49
N GLU A 66 -0.45 9.05 -5.31
CA GLU A 66 -1.03 8.35 -6.43
C GLU A 66 -1.30 6.89 -6.09
N PHE A 67 -2.50 6.44 -6.43
CA PHE A 67 -2.87 5.05 -6.21
C PHE A 67 -2.21 4.16 -7.27
N LEU A 68 -1.46 3.17 -6.80
CA LEU A 68 -0.83 2.20 -7.69
C LEU A 68 -1.74 1.01 -7.97
N GLY A 69 -2.33 0.46 -6.92
CA GLY A 69 -3.16 -0.73 -7.04
C GLY A 69 -2.88 -1.71 -5.93
N GLY A 70 -3.09 -2.98 -6.22
CA GLY A 70 -2.83 -4.06 -5.27
C GLY A 70 -1.49 -4.72 -5.50
N PHE A 71 -1.34 -5.91 -4.94
CA PHE A 71 -0.09 -6.65 -5.05
C PHE A 71 0.26 -6.95 -6.52
N ASP A 72 -0.73 -7.34 -7.32
CA ASP A 72 -0.48 -7.66 -8.73
C ASP A 72 0.06 -6.44 -9.49
N ASP A 73 -0.48 -5.26 -9.20
CA ASP A 73 -0.03 -4.05 -9.85
C ASP A 73 1.39 -3.68 -9.43
N LEU A 74 1.72 -3.96 -8.17
CA LEU A 74 3.06 -3.72 -7.67
C LEU A 74 4.09 -4.58 -8.40
N MET A 75 3.71 -5.80 -8.75
CA MET A 75 4.62 -6.77 -9.36
C MET A 75 4.76 -6.63 -10.87
N LYS A 76 4.00 -5.76 -11.48
CA LYS A 76 4.08 -5.50 -12.93
C LYS A 76 5.29 -4.68 -13.31
#